data_61a11fe04c25ef56626c56d996fc8758
#
_entry.id   61a11fe04c25ef56626c56d996fc8758
#
_cell.length_a   1.000
_cell.length_b   1.000
_cell.length_c   1.000
_cell.angle_alpha   90.00
_cell.angle_beta   90.00
_cell.angle_gamma   90.00
#
_symmetry.space_group_name_H-M   'P 1'
#
loop_
_entity.id
_entity.type
_entity.pdbx_description
1 polymer ?
#
loop_
_entity_poly.entity_id
_entity_poly.type
_entity_poly.pdbx_seq_one_letter_code
_entity_poly.pdbx_strand_id
1 'polypeptide(L)'
;MSKAIRLHKQGGPEVMLWEDVEVGEPGPGQARVRHHACGLNYIDVYHRSGLYPLPMPNGVGLEGAGVVEAVGAGVTNVKSGDRVAYAAPPPGAYAEVRLMAADRLVNLPDGISFDQAAAMMLQGMTTQYLLKRTYKVQPGDTILMHAAAGGVGLIACQWAKALGATVIGTVGSDEKAALAKAHGCDHAIVYTRENFTERVKEITKGALLPVVYDSIGKDTFVGSLDCLRPMGMMVSFGNASGPTPPFDSSMLASRGSLFFTRPSLMHYTAKRDDLVATAKDLFDIVLSGKVKIEIRQRYALKDAAQAHRDLEGRKYAGSLILTP
;
A
#
# COMPACT_ATOMS: atom_id res chain seq x y z
N MET A 1 31.34 1.50 -0.43
CA MET A 1 30.40 1.17 0.67
C MET A 1 29.16 2.02 0.46
N SER A 2 28.02 1.54 0.83
CA SER A 2 26.70 2.20 0.74
C SER A 2 26.05 2.17 2.12
N LYS A 3 25.06 3.01 2.36
CA LYS A 3 24.36 3.06 3.64
C LYS A 3 22.97 2.41 3.52
N ALA A 4 22.53 1.76 4.60
CA ALA A 4 21.20 1.16 4.69
C ALA A 4 20.67 1.15 6.13
N ILE A 5 19.35 1.07 6.27
CA ILE A 5 18.70 0.75 7.53
C ILE A 5 18.71 -0.76 7.73
N ARG A 6 19.24 -1.20 8.89
CA ARG A 6 19.30 -2.62 9.27
C ARG A 6 18.59 -2.86 10.58
N LEU A 7 18.01 -4.07 10.69
CA LEU A 7 17.44 -4.61 11.92
C LEU A 7 18.25 -5.82 12.36
N HIS A 8 18.72 -5.82 13.61
CA HIS A 8 19.35 -6.97 14.24
C HIS A 8 18.40 -7.70 15.19
N LYS A 9 17.28 -7.06 15.54
CA LYS A 9 16.18 -7.61 16.34
C LYS A 9 14.87 -6.92 15.96
N GLN A 10 13.76 -7.52 16.30
CA GLN A 10 12.43 -6.91 16.21
C GLN A 10 12.24 -5.92 17.36
N GLY A 11 11.38 -4.90 17.16
CA GLY A 11 11.10 -3.91 18.19
C GLY A 11 10.44 -2.63 17.70
N GLY A 12 10.55 -1.59 18.50
CA GLY A 12 10.11 -0.23 18.16
C GLY A 12 11.03 0.44 17.13
N PRO A 13 10.75 1.70 16.74
CA PRO A 13 11.56 2.41 15.75
C PRO A 13 13.05 2.52 16.09
N GLU A 14 13.41 2.46 17.36
CA GLU A 14 14.80 2.55 17.88
C GLU A 14 15.70 1.39 17.44
N VAL A 15 15.12 0.26 16.96
CA VAL A 15 15.94 -0.88 16.49
C VAL A 15 16.43 -0.71 15.06
N MET A 16 16.05 0.37 14.38
CA MET A 16 16.43 0.71 13.01
C MET A 16 17.78 1.42 13.02
N LEU A 17 18.84 0.71 12.62
CA LEU A 17 20.21 1.21 12.66
C LEU A 17 20.66 1.64 11.25
N TRP A 18 21.28 2.81 11.16
CA TRP A 18 21.87 3.34 9.93
C TRP A 18 23.33 2.89 9.82
N GLU A 19 23.59 1.92 8.94
CA GLU A 19 24.86 1.20 8.88
C GLU A 19 25.48 1.26 7.49
N ASP A 20 26.82 1.09 7.45
CA ASP A 20 27.53 0.79 6.21
C ASP A 20 27.30 -0.65 5.79
N VAL A 21 26.99 -0.85 4.53
CA VAL A 21 26.74 -2.17 3.92
C VAL A 21 27.60 -2.34 2.67
N GLU A 22 28.13 -3.53 2.49
CA GLU A 22 28.72 -3.94 1.24
C GLU A 22 27.64 -4.49 0.32
N VAL A 23 27.46 -3.89 -0.86
CA VAL A 23 26.41 -4.28 -1.80
C VAL A 23 26.89 -5.37 -2.76
N GLY A 24 28.15 -5.31 -3.20
CA GLY A 24 28.72 -6.26 -4.16
C GLY A 24 28.24 -6.07 -5.60
N GLU A 25 28.62 -7.02 -6.44
CA GLU A 25 28.19 -7.08 -7.86
C GLU A 25 26.92 -7.95 -8.02
N PRO A 26 26.05 -7.63 -8.99
CA PRO A 26 24.83 -8.42 -9.21
C PRO A 26 25.17 -9.81 -9.74
N GLY A 27 24.66 -10.84 -9.05
CA GLY A 27 24.68 -12.22 -9.51
C GLY A 27 23.72 -12.48 -10.67
N PRO A 28 23.70 -13.70 -11.22
CA PRO A 28 22.77 -14.09 -12.30
C PRO A 28 21.33 -13.75 -11.94
N GLY A 29 20.59 -13.10 -12.87
CA GLY A 29 19.21 -12.68 -12.69
C GLY A 29 18.98 -11.49 -11.75
N GLN A 30 20.06 -10.87 -11.20
CA GLN A 30 19.96 -9.72 -10.31
C GLN A 30 20.30 -8.41 -11.03
N ALA A 31 19.82 -7.32 -10.46
CA ALA A 31 20.24 -5.96 -10.80
C ALA A 31 20.68 -5.21 -9.55
N ARG A 32 21.66 -4.32 -9.69
CA ARG A 32 22.04 -3.33 -8.67
C ARG A 32 21.31 -2.04 -8.98
N VAL A 33 20.50 -1.58 -8.01
CA VAL A 33 19.67 -0.38 -8.12
C VAL A 33 20.16 0.66 -7.13
N ARG A 34 20.47 1.87 -7.62
CA ARG A 34 20.66 3.08 -6.80
C ARG A 34 19.32 3.75 -6.62
N HIS A 35 18.87 3.87 -5.38
CA HIS A 35 17.62 4.54 -5.09
C HIS A 35 17.73 6.05 -5.19
N HIS A 36 16.65 6.66 -5.67
CA HIS A 36 16.36 8.09 -5.57
C HIS A 36 15.29 8.36 -4.51
N ALA A 37 14.38 7.40 -4.30
CA ALA A 37 13.37 7.46 -3.26
C ALA A 37 12.93 6.05 -2.86
N CYS A 38 12.55 5.88 -1.60
CA CYS A 38 11.98 4.65 -1.05
C CYS A 38 10.62 4.96 -0.44
N GLY A 39 9.63 4.10 -0.66
CA GLY A 39 8.31 4.23 -0.08
C GLY A 39 8.27 3.77 1.37
N LEU A 40 7.47 4.46 2.19
CA LEU A 40 7.22 4.10 3.57
C LEU A 40 5.79 3.54 3.70
N ASN A 41 5.67 2.30 4.17
CA ASN A 41 4.41 1.58 4.22
C ASN A 41 4.17 0.91 5.59
N TYR A 42 2.90 0.68 5.95
CA TYR A 42 2.56 0.01 7.22
C TYR A 42 3.09 -1.42 7.32
N ILE A 43 3.29 -2.09 6.18
CA ILE A 43 3.90 -3.43 6.17
C ILE A 43 5.35 -3.41 6.69
N ASP A 44 6.06 -2.31 6.52
CA ASP A 44 7.42 -2.13 7.02
C ASP A 44 7.43 -2.08 8.56
N VAL A 45 6.38 -1.48 9.16
CA VAL A 45 6.14 -1.53 10.60
C VAL A 45 5.87 -2.97 11.06
N TYR A 46 5.07 -3.74 10.31
CA TYR A 46 4.79 -5.14 10.65
C TYR A 46 6.04 -6.02 10.62
N HIS A 47 6.92 -5.80 9.65
CA HIS A 47 8.22 -6.47 9.57
C HIS A 47 9.14 -6.07 10.75
N ARG A 48 9.27 -4.77 11.02
CA ARG A 48 10.10 -4.26 12.10
C ARG A 48 9.63 -4.75 13.47
N SER A 49 8.32 -4.68 13.75
CA SER A 49 7.73 -5.04 15.03
C SER A 49 7.63 -6.54 15.28
N GLY A 50 7.75 -7.36 14.21
CA GLY A 50 7.64 -8.82 14.29
C GLY A 50 6.23 -9.36 14.12
N LEU A 51 5.23 -8.53 13.79
CA LEU A 51 3.90 -9.02 13.42
C LEU A 51 3.99 -9.92 12.16
N TYR A 52 4.90 -9.59 11.23
CA TYR A 52 5.30 -10.44 10.12
C TYR A 52 6.77 -10.81 10.30
N PRO A 53 7.06 -11.99 10.89
CA PRO A 53 8.42 -12.36 11.26
C PRO A 53 9.36 -12.41 10.05
N LEU A 54 10.59 -11.92 10.23
CA LEU A 54 11.67 -12.02 9.27
C LEU A 54 12.90 -12.61 9.96
N PRO A 55 13.74 -13.36 9.24
CA PRO A 55 15.08 -13.71 9.73
C PRO A 55 15.89 -12.44 10.03
N MET A 56 16.70 -12.46 11.08
CA MET A 56 17.59 -11.36 11.44
C MET A 56 19.07 -11.78 11.28
N PRO A 57 19.96 -10.85 10.89
CA PRO A 57 19.72 -9.44 10.56
C PRO A 57 19.04 -9.27 9.20
N ASN A 58 18.20 -8.22 9.05
CA ASN A 58 17.50 -7.94 7.79
C ASN A 58 17.47 -6.43 7.47
N GLY A 59 17.17 -6.10 6.21
CA GLY A 59 16.80 -4.75 5.80
C GLY A 59 15.33 -4.44 6.05
N VAL A 60 14.93 -3.20 5.81
CA VAL A 60 13.55 -2.70 5.91
C VAL A 60 13.10 -2.14 4.57
N GLY A 61 11.78 -2.10 4.35
CA GLY A 61 11.17 -1.51 3.16
C GLY A 61 11.03 -2.48 2.00
N LEU A 62 9.88 -2.39 1.32
CA LEU A 62 9.56 -3.22 0.16
C LEU A 62 9.49 -2.42 -1.15
N GLU A 63 9.49 -1.10 -1.08
CA GLU A 63 9.19 -0.19 -2.19
C GLU A 63 10.32 0.80 -2.44
N GLY A 64 10.70 0.95 -3.69
CA GLY A 64 11.72 1.92 -4.08
C GLY A 64 11.68 2.25 -5.56
N ALA A 65 12.29 3.38 -5.90
CA ALA A 65 12.49 3.85 -7.26
C ALA A 65 13.89 4.42 -7.42
N GLY A 66 14.50 4.18 -8.57
CA GLY A 66 15.86 4.62 -8.82
C GLY A 66 16.36 4.21 -10.20
N VAL A 67 17.69 4.15 -10.31
CA VAL A 67 18.38 3.81 -11.57
C VAL A 67 19.13 2.50 -11.41
N VAL A 68 19.07 1.66 -12.44
CA VAL A 68 19.87 0.45 -12.52
C VAL A 68 21.34 0.83 -12.77
N GLU A 69 22.25 0.44 -11.89
CA GLU A 69 23.68 0.67 -12.06
C GLU A 69 24.36 -0.46 -12.86
N ALA A 70 23.96 -1.69 -12.56
CA ALA A 70 24.53 -2.88 -13.18
C ALA A 70 23.53 -4.03 -13.20
N VAL A 71 23.70 -4.97 -14.08
CA VAL A 71 22.89 -6.19 -14.20
C VAL A 71 23.78 -7.43 -14.25
N GLY A 72 23.32 -8.51 -13.65
CA GLY A 72 23.96 -9.81 -13.71
C GLY A 72 23.64 -10.59 -14.98
N ALA A 73 24.29 -11.73 -15.13
CA ALA A 73 24.07 -12.60 -16.27
C ALA A 73 22.59 -13.03 -16.42
N GLY A 74 22.10 -13.12 -17.65
CA GLY A 74 20.74 -13.56 -17.98
C GLY A 74 19.65 -12.51 -17.78
N VAL A 75 19.97 -11.29 -17.32
CA VAL A 75 19.00 -10.19 -17.21
C VAL A 75 18.76 -9.58 -18.58
N THR A 76 17.48 -9.54 -19.01
CA THR A 76 17.07 -9.00 -20.33
C THR A 76 15.99 -7.93 -20.25
N ASN A 77 15.33 -7.79 -19.11
CA ASN A 77 14.19 -6.89 -18.92
C ASN A 77 14.57 -5.47 -18.48
N VAL A 78 15.81 -5.27 -18.02
CA VAL A 78 16.39 -3.97 -17.65
C VAL A 78 17.87 -3.94 -17.99
N LYS A 79 18.44 -2.74 -18.12
CA LYS A 79 19.87 -2.50 -18.36
C LYS A 79 20.38 -1.33 -17.51
N SER A 80 21.70 -1.17 -17.43
CA SER A 80 22.31 -0.01 -16.77
C SER A 80 21.80 1.30 -17.39
N GLY A 81 21.47 2.26 -16.54
CA GLY A 81 20.87 3.55 -16.86
C GLY A 81 19.33 3.55 -16.88
N ASP A 82 18.68 2.41 -16.87
CA ASP A 82 17.22 2.37 -16.87
C ASP A 82 16.64 2.94 -15.56
N ARG A 83 15.59 3.75 -15.70
CA ARG A 83 14.77 4.24 -14.59
C ARG A 83 13.77 3.15 -14.21
N VAL A 84 13.79 2.73 -12.96
CA VAL A 84 12.97 1.61 -12.49
C VAL A 84 12.28 1.91 -11.17
N ALA A 85 11.20 1.16 -10.93
CA ALA A 85 10.56 1.10 -9.62
C ALA A 85 10.12 -0.33 -9.31
N TYR A 86 9.81 -0.59 -8.05
CA TYR A 86 9.36 -1.89 -7.58
C TYR A 86 8.58 -1.78 -6.26
N ALA A 87 7.75 -2.80 -5.99
CA ALA A 87 7.21 -3.09 -4.66
C ALA A 87 7.24 -4.62 -4.50
N ALA A 88 8.34 -5.14 -3.95
CA ALA A 88 8.61 -6.58 -3.93
C ALA A 88 9.52 -7.01 -2.76
N PRO A 89 9.35 -8.26 -2.24
CA PRO A 89 10.31 -8.87 -1.34
C PRO A 89 11.64 -9.21 -2.05
N PRO A 90 12.70 -9.49 -1.26
CA PRO A 90 12.79 -9.37 0.19
C PRO A 90 12.84 -7.91 0.65
N PRO A 91 12.53 -7.59 1.94
CA PRO A 91 12.74 -6.25 2.48
C PRO A 91 14.19 -5.79 2.34
N GLY A 92 14.40 -4.47 2.28
CA GLY A 92 15.73 -3.87 2.11
C GLY A 92 15.74 -2.64 1.20
N ALA A 93 14.55 -2.06 0.92
CA ALA A 93 14.46 -0.85 0.13
C ALA A 93 15.03 0.39 0.84
N TYR A 94 15.12 0.38 2.18
CA TYR A 94 15.71 1.49 2.94
C TYR A 94 17.24 1.44 2.87
N ALA A 95 17.75 1.60 1.67
CA ALA A 95 19.17 1.58 1.35
C ALA A 95 19.47 2.57 0.21
N GLU A 96 20.67 3.13 0.18
CA GLU A 96 21.11 3.95 -0.95
C GLU A 96 21.22 3.12 -2.23
N VAL A 97 21.74 1.88 -2.09
CA VAL A 97 21.92 0.92 -3.18
C VAL A 97 21.60 -0.47 -2.68
N ARG A 98 20.96 -1.28 -3.54
CA ARG A 98 20.72 -2.70 -3.23
C ARG A 98 20.83 -3.59 -4.45
N LEU A 99 21.07 -4.88 -4.19
CA LEU A 99 20.85 -5.95 -5.16
C LEU A 99 19.43 -6.49 -5.01
N MET A 100 18.79 -6.79 -6.13
CA MET A 100 17.49 -7.44 -6.13
C MET A 100 17.25 -8.25 -7.42
N ALA A 101 16.29 -9.14 -7.40
CA ALA A 101 15.86 -9.88 -8.58
C ALA A 101 15.37 -8.91 -9.67
N ALA A 102 16.00 -8.95 -10.83
CA ALA A 102 15.70 -8.04 -11.93
C ALA A 102 14.27 -8.22 -12.48
N ASP A 103 13.70 -9.43 -12.36
CA ASP A 103 12.33 -9.72 -12.77
C ASP A 103 11.25 -9.01 -11.93
N ARG A 104 11.63 -8.44 -10.78
CA ARG A 104 10.74 -7.60 -9.94
C ARG A 104 10.78 -6.12 -10.29
N LEU A 105 11.72 -5.69 -11.12
CA LEU A 105 11.85 -4.30 -11.56
C LEU A 105 10.88 -3.99 -12.70
N VAL A 106 10.25 -2.82 -12.64
CA VAL A 106 9.38 -2.28 -13.69
C VAL A 106 10.00 -0.98 -14.19
N ASN A 107 10.13 -0.84 -15.51
CA ASN A 107 10.62 0.39 -16.12
C ASN A 107 9.64 1.52 -15.88
N LEU A 108 10.16 2.68 -15.43
CA LEU A 108 9.36 3.88 -15.24
C LEU A 108 9.15 4.61 -16.56
N PRO A 109 7.91 4.93 -16.93
CA PRO A 109 7.65 5.76 -18.09
C PRO A 109 8.10 7.22 -17.85
N ASP A 110 8.35 7.93 -18.94
CA ASP A 110 8.53 9.37 -18.87
C ASP A 110 7.28 10.03 -18.29
N GLY A 111 7.48 11.11 -17.52
CA GLY A 111 6.37 11.81 -16.84
C GLY A 111 6.06 11.30 -15.44
N ILE A 112 6.64 10.18 -14.98
CA ILE A 112 6.58 9.74 -13.58
C ILE A 112 7.95 9.96 -12.93
N SER A 113 7.98 10.76 -11.86
CA SER A 113 9.19 10.99 -11.08
C SER A 113 9.51 9.80 -10.16
N PHE A 114 10.76 9.69 -9.69
CA PHE A 114 11.13 8.68 -8.69
C PHE A 114 10.35 8.81 -7.39
N ASP A 115 10.12 10.05 -6.95
CA ASP A 115 9.32 10.34 -5.76
C ASP A 115 7.89 9.81 -5.90
N GLN A 116 7.24 10.12 -7.03
CA GLN A 116 5.90 9.60 -7.31
C GLN A 116 5.88 8.08 -7.36
N ALA A 117 6.86 7.47 -8.02
CA ALA A 117 6.96 6.01 -8.12
C ALA A 117 7.14 5.38 -6.73
N ALA A 118 8.06 5.88 -5.90
CA ALA A 118 8.26 5.39 -4.54
C ALA A 118 7.05 5.61 -3.62
N ALA A 119 6.18 6.58 -3.93
CA ALA A 119 4.98 6.88 -3.17
C ALA A 119 3.74 6.09 -3.62
N MET A 120 3.84 5.30 -4.71
CA MET A 120 2.64 4.69 -5.31
C MET A 120 2.78 3.22 -5.72
N MET A 121 3.99 2.67 -5.90
CA MET A 121 4.12 1.31 -6.45
C MET A 121 3.42 0.28 -5.55
N LEU A 122 3.67 0.28 -4.25
CA LEU A 122 3.01 -0.64 -3.33
C LEU A 122 1.53 -0.29 -3.16
N GLN A 123 1.24 0.97 -2.88
CA GLN A 123 -0.10 1.44 -2.55
C GLN A 123 -1.02 1.43 -3.78
N GLY A 124 -0.52 1.86 -4.93
CA GLY A 124 -1.27 1.93 -6.18
C GLY A 124 -1.50 0.55 -6.81
N MET A 125 -0.49 -0.33 -6.83
CA MET A 125 -0.71 -1.72 -7.27
C MET A 125 -1.64 -2.47 -6.33
N THR A 126 -1.61 -2.15 -5.02
CA THR A 126 -2.61 -2.64 -4.06
C THR A 126 -4.00 -2.15 -4.44
N THR A 127 -4.16 -0.87 -4.71
CA THR A 127 -5.43 -0.31 -5.18
C THR A 127 -5.93 -0.99 -6.45
N GLN A 128 -5.03 -1.20 -7.42
CA GLN A 128 -5.37 -1.85 -8.70
C GLN A 128 -5.99 -3.23 -8.48
N TYR A 129 -5.33 -4.11 -7.72
CA TYR A 129 -5.89 -5.43 -7.54
C TYR A 129 -7.15 -5.43 -6.67
N LEU A 130 -7.23 -4.56 -5.66
CA LEU A 130 -8.43 -4.42 -4.82
C LEU A 130 -9.66 -4.09 -5.68
N LEU A 131 -9.57 -3.05 -6.52
CA LEU A 131 -10.70 -2.52 -7.28
C LEU A 131 -10.99 -3.27 -8.58
N LYS A 132 -10.00 -3.95 -9.17
CA LYS A 132 -10.14 -4.55 -10.51
C LYS A 132 -10.03 -6.08 -10.52
N ARG A 133 -9.48 -6.71 -9.48
CA ARG A 133 -9.22 -8.16 -9.47
C ARG A 133 -9.82 -8.89 -8.27
N THR A 134 -9.79 -8.31 -7.06
CA THR A 134 -10.40 -8.92 -5.86
C THR A 134 -11.92 -8.77 -5.92
N TYR A 135 -12.41 -7.55 -5.95
CA TYR A 135 -13.77 -7.21 -6.31
C TYR A 135 -13.72 -6.27 -7.51
N LYS A 136 -14.35 -6.68 -8.62
CA LYS A 136 -14.38 -5.87 -9.84
C LYS A 136 -15.42 -4.77 -9.70
N VAL A 137 -15.00 -3.61 -9.21
CA VAL A 137 -15.87 -2.44 -9.04
C VAL A 137 -16.51 -2.06 -10.37
N GLN A 138 -17.83 -1.93 -10.37
CA GLN A 138 -18.63 -1.55 -11.53
C GLN A 138 -19.13 -0.11 -11.41
N PRO A 139 -19.38 0.58 -12.52
CA PRO A 139 -20.10 1.85 -12.49
C PRO A 139 -21.44 1.71 -11.74
N GLY A 140 -21.70 2.65 -10.81
CA GLY A 140 -22.89 2.62 -9.95
C GLY A 140 -22.75 1.84 -8.64
N ASP A 141 -21.66 1.09 -8.43
CA ASP A 141 -21.39 0.48 -7.12
C ASP A 141 -21.18 1.57 -6.06
N THR A 142 -21.67 1.32 -4.84
CA THR A 142 -21.29 2.08 -3.64
C THR A 142 -20.38 1.22 -2.80
N ILE A 143 -19.18 1.71 -2.49
CA ILE A 143 -18.14 0.96 -1.76
C ILE A 143 -17.75 1.66 -0.46
N LEU A 144 -17.27 0.90 0.53
CA LEU A 144 -16.65 1.44 1.73
C LEU A 144 -15.14 1.23 1.69
N MET A 145 -14.40 2.32 1.90
CA MET A 145 -12.94 2.33 2.07
C MET A 145 -12.59 2.85 3.45
N HIS A 146 -12.05 1.97 4.31
CA HIS A 146 -11.49 2.42 5.59
C HIS A 146 -10.16 3.14 5.39
N ALA A 147 -9.84 4.07 6.31
CA ALA A 147 -8.65 4.93 6.22
C ALA A 147 -8.55 5.67 4.87
N ALA A 148 -9.65 6.27 4.42
CA ALA A 148 -9.78 6.92 3.11
C ALA A 148 -8.77 8.04 2.85
N ALA A 149 -8.20 8.66 3.90
CA ALA A 149 -7.14 9.66 3.79
C ALA A 149 -5.72 9.08 3.92
N GLY A 150 -5.56 7.77 4.02
CA GLY A 150 -4.26 7.08 3.99
C GLY A 150 -3.72 6.95 2.56
N GLY A 151 -2.48 6.45 2.42
CA GLY A 151 -1.84 6.33 1.11
C GLY A 151 -2.65 5.48 0.10
N VAL A 152 -3.05 4.26 0.48
CA VAL A 152 -3.95 3.44 -0.36
C VAL A 152 -5.31 4.12 -0.51
N GLY A 153 -5.86 4.69 0.57
CA GLY A 153 -7.19 5.29 0.59
C GLY A 153 -7.35 6.43 -0.42
N LEU A 154 -6.39 7.37 -0.47
CA LEU A 154 -6.43 8.49 -1.41
C LEU A 154 -6.36 8.03 -2.88
N ILE A 155 -5.54 7.04 -3.18
CA ILE A 155 -5.46 6.47 -4.53
C ILE A 155 -6.77 5.74 -4.86
N ALA A 156 -7.29 4.93 -3.92
CA ALA A 156 -8.48 4.12 -4.10
C ALA A 156 -9.75 4.97 -4.29
N CYS A 157 -9.90 6.07 -3.54
CA CYS A 157 -11.04 6.98 -3.71
C CYS A 157 -11.05 7.58 -5.11
N GLN A 158 -9.91 8.10 -5.60
CA GLN A 158 -9.80 8.66 -6.94
C GLN A 158 -10.05 7.61 -8.03
N TRP A 159 -9.45 6.43 -7.89
CA TRP A 159 -9.56 5.39 -8.89
C TRP A 159 -10.98 4.79 -8.95
N ALA A 160 -11.60 4.52 -7.78
CA ALA A 160 -12.99 4.05 -7.71
C ALA A 160 -13.96 5.08 -8.32
N LYS A 161 -13.74 6.37 -8.04
CA LYS A 161 -14.50 7.47 -8.67
C LYS A 161 -14.33 7.47 -10.20
N ALA A 162 -13.11 7.26 -10.68
CA ALA A 162 -12.83 7.15 -12.12
C ALA A 162 -13.47 5.91 -12.77
N LEU A 163 -13.76 4.86 -11.99
CA LEU A 163 -14.52 3.69 -12.42
C LEU A 163 -16.05 3.90 -12.36
N GLY A 164 -16.52 5.05 -11.87
CA GLY A 164 -17.95 5.37 -11.77
C GLY A 164 -18.63 4.89 -10.48
N ALA A 165 -17.85 4.55 -9.45
CA ALA A 165 -18.38 4.17 -8.15
C ALA A 165 -18.65 5.38 -7.25
N THR A 166 -19.56 5.21 -6.29
CA THR A 166 -19.73 6.09 -5.13
C THR A 166 -18.88 5.59 -3.98
N VAL A 167 -18.04 6.46 -3.41
CA VAL A 167 -17.10 6.09 -2.35
C VAL A 167 -17.55 6.64 -1.01
N ILE A 168 -17.81 5.74 -0.07
CA ILE A 168 -17.93 6.04 1.35
C ILE A 168 -16.55 5.80 1.97
N GLY A 169 -16.02 6.76 2.72
CA GLY A 169 -14.71 6.65 3.36
C GLY A 169 -14.77 6.88 4.85
N THR A 170 -14.01 6.13 5.66
CA THR A 170 -13.85 6.44 7.08
C THR A 170 -12.52 7.14 7.33
N VAL A 171 -12.56 8.15 8.19
CA VAL A 171 -11.39 8.98 8.57
C VAL A 171 -11.45 9.35 10.05
N GLY A 172 -10.32 9.77 10.62
CA GLY A 172 -10.21 10.08 12.04
C GLY A 172 -10.40 11.56 12.42
N SER A 173 -10.49 12.49 11.44
CA SER A 173 -10.66 13.92 11.70
C SER A 173 -11.31 14.65 10.53
N ASP A 174 -11.79 15.88 10.78
CA ASP A 174 -12.37 16.74 9.74
C ASP A 174 -11.36 17.13 8.66
N GLU A 175 -10.11 17.39 9.03
CA GLU A 175 -9.04 17.66 8.07
C GLU A 175 -8.85 16.48 7.12
N LYS A 176 -8.82 15.26 7.66
CA LYS A 176 -8.72 14.03 6.85
C LYS A 176 -9.97 13.79 6.01
N ALA A 177 -11.16 14.20 6.50
CA ALA A 177 -12.40 14.14 5.73
C ALA A 177 -12.37 15.10 4.53
N ALA A 178 -11.91 16.33 4.74
CA ALA A 178 -11.74 17.31 3.66
C ALA A 178 -10.76 16.80 2.60
N LEU A 179 -9.62 16.22 3.02
CA LEU A 179 -8.64 15.65 2.12
C LEU A 179 -9.21 14.47 1.32
N ALA A 180 -9.89 13.52 1.96
CA ALA A 180 -10.51 12.37 1.29
C ALA A 180 -11.55 12.82 0.26
N LYS A 181 -12.39 13.80 0.60
CA LYS A 181 -13.38 14.39 -0.33
C LYS A 181 -12.72 15.06 -1.53
N ALA A 182 -11.65 15.81 -1.33
CA ALA A 182 -10.86 16.40 -2.42
C ALA A 182 -10.26 15.36 -3.37
N HIS A 183 -10.16 14.10 -2.91
CA HIS A 183 -9.64 12.97 -3.67
C HIS A 183 -10.72 11.93 -4.04
N GLY A 184 -11.97 12.34 -4.23
CA GLY A 184 -13.03 11.52 -4.80
C GLY A 184 -13.83 10.67 -3.82
N CYS A 185 -13.66 10.84 -2.51
CA CYS A 185 -14.54 10.29 -1.51
C CYS A 185 -15.86 11.09 -1.48
N ASP A 186 -16.98 10.48 -1.82
CA ASP A 186 -18.28 11.16 -1.88
C ASP A 186 -18.82 11.42 -0.46
N HIS A 187 -18.69 10.45 0.44
CA HIS A 187 -19.18 10.51 1.82
C HIS A 187 -18.05 10.17 2.80
N ALA A 188 -17.52 11.16 3.48
CA ALA A 188 -16.51 10.95 4.51
C ALA A 188 -17.16 10.86 5.89
N ILE A 189 -16.97 9.75 6.59
CA ILE A 189 -17.47 9.46 7.94
C ILE A 189 -16.32 9.67 8.93
N VAL A 190 -16.48 10.57 9.90
CA VAL A 190 -15.49 10.80 10.95
C VAL A 190 -15.78 9.87 12.13
N TYR A 191 -15.15 8.69 12.10
CA TYR A 191 -15.46 7.58 13.04
C TYR A 191 -15.18 7.90 14.53
N THR A 192 -14.47 8.98 14.82
CA THR A 192 -14.24 9.43 16.23
C THR A 192 -15.49 10.01 16.87
N ARG A 193 -16.52 10.38 16.09
CA ARG A 193 -17.78 10.94 16.58
C ARG A 193 -19.02 10.32 15.92
N GLU A 194 -18.86 9.52 14.88
CA GLU A 194 -19.95 8.90 14.11
C GLU A 194 -19.81 7.38 14.13
N ASN A 195 -20.93 6.67 14.29
CA ASN A 195 -20.96 5.23 14.07
C ASN A 195 -21.00 4.96 12.56
N PHE A 196 -19.94 4.39 12.03
CA PHE A 196 -19.84 4.21 10.59
C PHE A 196 -20.84 3.20 10.01
N THR A 197 -21.29 2.19 10.80
CA THR A 197 -22.27 1.22 10.31
C THR A 197 -23.66 1.87 10.15
N GLU A 198 -24.06 2.72 11.09
CA GLU A 198 -25.31 3.46 11.00
C GLU A 198 -25.27 4.47 9.86
N ARG A 199 -24.15 5.21 9.74
CA ARG A 199 -23.95 6.15 8.63
C ARG A 199 -24.01 5.47 7.25
N VAL A 200 -23.42 4.28 7.11
CA VAL A 200 -23.51 3.50 5.87
C VAL A 200 -24.96 3.13 5.58
N LYS A 201 -25.74 2.66 6.58
CA LYS A 201 -27.16 2.36 6.42
C LYS A 201 -27.97 3.58 5.97
N GLU A 202 -27.73 4.74 6.56
CA GLU A 202 -28.40 5.99 6.17
C GLU A 202 -28.04 6.40 4.73
N ILE A 203 -26.74 6.45 4.38
CA ILE A 203 -26.25 6.85 3.05
C ILE A 203 -26.83 5.92 1.98
N THR A 204 -26.85 4.60 2.24
CA THR A 204 -27.35 3.60 1.31
C THR A 204 -28.85 3.38 1.40
N LYS A 205 -29.57 4.10 2.28
CA LYS A 205 -30.99 3.92 2.56
C LYS A 205 -31.35 2.45 2.87
N GLY A 206 -30.46 1.76 3.57
CA GLY A 206 -30.63 0.35 3.96
C GLY A 206 -30.23 -0.68 2.89
N ALA A 207 -29.83 -0.27 1.69
CA ALA A 207 -29.40 -1.21 0.63
C ALA A 207 -28.08 -1.93 0.96
N LEU A 208 -27.24 -1.36 1.82
CA LEU A 208 -25.93 -1.85 2.19
C LEU A 208 -24.97 -1.98 0.99
N LEU A 209 -23.78 -2.54 1.21
CA LEU A 209 -22.67 -2.44 0.27
C LEU A 209 -22.30 -3.79 -0.36
N PRO A 210 -21.92 -3.82 -1.64
CA PRO A 210 -21.39 -5.02 -2.28
C PRO A 210 -19.98 -5.37 -1.77
N VAL A 211 -19.20 -4.37 -1.33
CA VAL A 211 -17.81 -4.58 -0.88
C VAL A 211 -17.39 -3.57 0.19
N VAL A 212 -16.61 -4.04 1.15
CA VAL A 212 -15.89 -3.22 2.13
C VAL A 212 -14.41 -3.53 2.03
N TYR A 213 -13.58 -2.49 1.88
CA TYR A 213 -12.13 -2.57 1.89
C TYR A 213 -11.59 -2.09 3.24
N ASP A 214 -11.00 -3.02 3.99
CA ASP A 214 -10.57 -2.78 5.37
C ASP A 214 -9.07 -3.02 5.55
N SER A 215 -8.35 -1.94 5.85
CA SER A 215 -6.93 -1.97 6.21
C SER A 215 -6.70 -1.81 7.72
N ILE A 216 -7.75 -1.66 8.51
CA ILE A 216 -7.69 -1.37 9.95
C ILE A 216 -7.61 -2.68 10.74
N GLY A 217 -8.53 -3.62 10.50
CA GLY A 217 -8.53 -4.95 11.10
C GLY A 217 -9.34 -5.02 12.38
N LYS A 218 -8.69 -5.21 13.54
CA LYS A 218 -9.35 -5.53 14.82
C LYS A 218 -10.54 -4.61 15.15
N ASP A 219 -10.37 -3.30 15.03
CA ASP A 219 -11.35 -2.32 15.50
C ASP A 219 -12.56 -2.16 14.55
N THR A 220 -12.44 -2.57 13.29
CA THR A 220 -13.46 -2.34 12.26
C THR A 220 -14.12 -3.61 11.76
N PHE A 221 -13.55 -4.78 12.02
CA PHE A 221 -13.93 -6.04 11.40
C PHE A 221 -15.44 -6.34 11.49
N VAL A 222 -16.01 -6.34 12.70
CA VAL A 222 -17.44 -6.68 12.89
C VAL A 222 -18.35 -5.65 12.21
N GLY A 223 -18.09 -4.36 12.44
CA GLY A 223 -18.86 -3.30 11.79
C GLY A 223 -18.74 -3.31 10.26
N SER A 224 -17.58 -3.71 9.72
CA SER A 224 -17.38 -3.87 8.28
C SER A 224 -18.28 -4.98 7.71
N LEU A 225 -18.44 -6.10 8.42
CA LEU A 225 -19.38 -7.15 8.04
C LEU A 225 -20.83 -6.66 8.08
N ASP A 226 -21.19 -5.83 9.08
CA ASP A 226 -22.55 -5.29 9.25
C ASP A 226 -22.91 -4.22 8.19
N CYS A 227 -21.93 -3.72 7.42
CA CYS A 227 -22.12 -2.80 6.30
C CYS A 227 -22.44 -3.54 4.97
N LEU A 228 -22.26 -4.86 4.91
CA LEU A 228 -22.38 -5.63 3.68
C LEU A 228 -23.81 -6.11 3.43
N ARG A 229 -24.28 -5.98 2.19
CA ARG A 229 -25.49 -6.64 1.72
C ARG A 229 -25.30 -8.17 1.66
N PRO A 230 -26.38 -8.98 1.58
CA PRO A 230 -26.23 -10.40 1.31
C PRO A 230 -25.31 -10.66 0.10
N MET A 231 -24.45 -11.68 0.23
CA MET A 231 -23.39 -12.04 -0.74
C MET A 231 -22.36 -10.92 -1.00
N GLY A 232 -22.27 -9.94 -0.10
CA GLY A 232 -21.23 -8.89 -0.14
C GLY A 232 -19.85 -9.43 0.27
N MET A 233 -18.82 -8.70 -0.11
CA MET A 233 -17.41 -9.11 0.09
C MET A 233 -16.70 -8.22 1.12
N MET A 234 -16.18 -8.84 2.18
CA MET A 234 -15.23 -8.24 3.10
C MET A 234 -13.81 -8.46 2.59
N VAL A 235 -13.12 -7.39 2.24
CA VAL A 235 -11.72 -7.43 1.78
C VAL A 235 -10.82 -6.86 2.88
N SER A 236 -10.26 -7.73 3.71
CA SER A 236 -9.33 -7.36 4.78
C SER A 236 -7.90 -7.33 4.23
N PHE A 237 -7.29 -6.15 4.04
CA PHE A 237 -5.98 -6.03 3.41
C PHE A 237 -4.90 -5.36 4.28
N GLY A 238 -5.21 -5.04 5.55
CA GLY A 238 -4.27 -4.46 6.51
C GLY A 238 -4.59 -4.80 7.96
N ASN A 239 -3.74 -4.37 8.89
CA ASN A 239 -3.83 -4.63 10.33
C ASN A 239 -3.43 -3.40 11.14
N ALA A 240 -3.86 -2.19 10.74
CA ALA A 240 -3.40 -0.93 11.37
C ALA A 240 -3.83 -0.77 12.85
N SER A 241 -4.89 -1.48 13.30
CA SER A 241 -5.29 -1.57 14.70
C SER A 241 -5.02 -2.95 15.33
N GLY A 242 -4.32 -3.80 14.61
CA GLY A 242 -4.07 -5.20 14.95
C GLY A 242 -4.76 -6.16 13.99
N PRO A 243 -4.41 -7.45 14.04
CA PRO A 243 -4.99 -8.47 13.18
C PRO A 243 -6.50 -8.65 13.44
N THR A 244 -7.23 -9.02 12.39
CA THR A 244 -8.61 -9.48 12.51
C THR A 244 -8.68 -10.59 13.56
N PRO A 245 -9.60 -10.50 14.55
CA PRO A 245 -9.73 -11.52 15.57
C PRO A 245 -10.17 -12.87 14.95
N PRO A 246 -9.85 -13.99 15.58
CA PRO A 246 -10.47 -15.26 15.21
C PRO A 246 -11.99 -15.14 15.22
N PHE A 247 -12.65 -15.69 14.20
CA PHE A 247 -14.11 -15.64 14.09
C PHE A 247 -14.67 -16.97 13.57
N ASP A 248 -15.89 -17.28 13.95
CA ASP A 248 -16.62 -18.42 13.44
C ASP A 248 -17.23 -18.09 12.07
N SER A 249 -17.12 -19.00 11.11
CA SER A 249 -17.67 -18.83 9.76
C SER A 249 -19.20 -18.65 9.72
N SER A 250 -19.92 -19.11 10.76
CA SER A 250 -21.36 -18.87 10.92
C SER A 250 -21.69 -17.37 10.97
N MET A 251 -20.71 -16.53 11.38
CA MET A 251 -20.85 -15.08 11.35
C MET A 251 -21.06 -14.52 9.93
N LEU A 252 -20.48 -15.16 8.92
CA LEU A 252 -20.68 -14.80 7.52
C LEU A 252 -22.03 -15.27 7.01
N ALA A 253 -22.44 -16.49 7.40
CA ALA A 253 -23.74 -17.06 7.03
C ALA A 253 -24.90 -16.25 7.60
N SER A 254 -24.86 -15.92 8.89
CA SER A 254 -25.92 -15.15 9.58
C SER A 254 -26.11 -13.72 9.05
N ARG A 255 -25.10 -13.17 8.36
CA ARG A 255 -25.15 -11.85 7.71
C ARG A 255 -25.46 -11.90 6.22
N GLY A 256 -25.95 -13.04 5.73
CA GLY A 256 -26.38 -13.17 4.34
C GLY A 256 -25.33 -13.80 3.41
N SER A 257 -24.63 -14.83 3.88
CA SER A 257 -23.65 -15.60 3.07
C SER A 257 -22.53 -14.73 2.50
N LEU A 258 -21.89 -13.97 3.38
CA LEU A 258 -20.82 -13.03 2.99
C LEU A 258 -19.57 -13.76 2.50
N PHE A 259 -18.81 -13.12 1.62
CA PHE A 259 -17.46 -13.52 1.26
C PHE A 259 -16.45 -12.79 2.15
N PHE A 260 -15.40 -13.49 2.55
CA PHE A 260 -14.25 -12.90 3.24
C PHE A 260 -12.96 -13.29 2.52
N THR A 261 -12.09 -12.31 2.28
CA THR A 261 -10.78 -12.55 1.69
C THR A 261 -9.69 -11.71 2.35
N ARG A 262 -8.47 -12.27 2.40
CA ARG A 262 -7.25 -11.60 2.87
C ARG A 262 -6.22 -11.57 1.74
N PRO A 263 -6.34 -10.63 0.79
CA PRO A 263 -5.45 -10.57 -0.36
C PRO A 263 -4.06 -10.03 0.00
N SER A 264 -3.07 -10.38 -0.82
CA SER A 264 -1.71 -9.86 -0.74
C SER A 264 -1.21 -9.47 -2.12
N LEU A 265 -0.61 -8.28 -2.25
CA LEU A 265 0.00 -7.80 -3.50
C LEU A 265 0.95 -8.85 -4.10
N MET A 266 1.73 -9.51 -3.25
CA MET A 266 2.75 -10.49 -3.69
C MET A 266 2.13 -11.67 -4.45
N HIS A 267 0.92 -12.10 -4.10
CA HIS A 267 0.21 -13.15 -4.82
C HIS A 267 -0.35 -12.64 -6.16
N TYR A 268 -0.87 -11.41 -6.18
CA TYR A 268 -1.43 -10.79 -7.40
C TYR A 268 -0.36 -10.41 -8.43
N THR A 269 0.90 -10.26 -8.01
CA THR A 269 2.03 -9.89 -8.85
C THR A 269 3.12 -10.97 -8.89
N ALA A 270 2.80 -12.19 -8.49
CA ALA A 270 3.76 -13.30 -8.45
C ALA A 270 4.37 -13.59 -9.83
N LYS A 271 3.54 -13.62 -10.86
CA LYS A 271 3.98 -13.76 -12.25
C LYS A 271 4.45 -12.42 -12.80
N ARG A 272 5.51 -12.44 -13.62
CA ARG A 272 6.05 -11.23 -14.24
C ARG A 272 5.01 -10.47 -15.05
N ASP A 273 4.21 -11.16 -15.85
CA ASP A 273 3.18 -10.55 -16.71
C ASP A 273 2.11 -9.84 -15.88
N ASP A 274 1.68 -10.45 -14.75
CA ASP A 274 0.75 -9.82 -13.82
C ASP A 274 1.33 -8.58 -13.16
N LEU A 275 2.62 -8.61 -12.78
CA LEU A 275 3.32 -7.46 -12.23
C LEU A 275 3.36 -6.30 -13.23
N VAL A 276 3.78 -6.58 -14.46
CA VAL A 276 3.89 -5.56 -15.51
C VAL A 276 2.52 -4.99 -15.87
N ALA A 277 1.50 -5.83 -16.03
CA ALA A 277 0.13 -5.39 -16.32
C ALA A 277 -0.44 -4.53 -15.18
N THR A 278 -0.23 -4.93 -13.93
CA THR A 278 -0.69 -4.17 -12.75
C THR A 278 0.01 -2.81 -12.65
N ALA A 279 1.32 -2.77 -12.86
CA ALA A 279 2.09 -1.53 -12.85
C ALA A 279 1.71 -0.62 -14.03
N LYS A 280 1.48 -1.18 -15.21
CA LYS A 280 1.02 -0.42 -16.38
C LYS A 280 -0.32 0.25 -16.13
N ASP A 281 -1.30 -0.47 -15.60
CA ASP A 281 -2.61 0.09 -15.23
C ASP A 281 -2.45 1.28 -14.25
N LEU A 282 -1.55 1.13 -13.26
CA LEU A 282 -1.25 2.21 -12.31
C LEU A 282 -0.62 3.42 -13.01
N PHE A 283 0.37 3.20 -13.86
CA PHE A 283 1.03 4.29 -14.59
C PHE A 283 0.05 5.01 -15.51
N ASP A 284 -0.78 4.28 -16.24
CA ASP A 284 -1.77 4.84 -17.16
C ASP A 284 -2.77 5.75 -16.42
N ILE A 285 -3.30 5.31 -15.28
CA ILE A 285 -4.30 6.12 -14.54
C ILE A 285 -3.66 7.37 -13.92
N VAL A 286 -2.39 7.29 -13.47
CA VAL A 286 -1.66 8.45 -12.95
C VAL A 286 -1.31 9.43 -14.05
N LEU A 287 -0.78 8.95 -15.19
CA LEU A 287 -0.45 9.79 -16.34
C LEU A 287 -1.68 10.45 -16.97
N SER A 288 -2.84 9.80 -16.88
CA SER A 288 -4.11 10.41 -17.31
C SER A 288 -4.58 11.59 -16.43
N GLY A 289 -3.94 11.81 -15.28
CA GLY A 289 -4.32 12.84 -14.30
C GLY A 289 -5.56 12.50 -13.46
N LYS A 290 -6.19 11.34 -13.68
CA LYS A 290 -7.37 10.89 -12.89
C LYS A 290 -7.01 10.46 -11.48
N VAL A 291 -5.77 10.04 -11.25
CA VAL A 291 -5.21 9.75 -9.94
C VAL A 291 -3.97 10.59 -9.73
N LYS A 292 -3.99 11.40 -8.68
CA LYS A 292 -2.85 12.21 -8.24
C LYS A 292 -2.22 11.56 -7.01
N ILE A 293 -0.89 11.52 -6.97
CA ILE A 293 -0.14 10.94 -5.87
C ILE A 293 0.24 12.03 -4.89
N GLU A 294 -0.30 11.95 -3.67
CA GLU A 294 -0.07 12.91 -2.59
C GLU A 294 1.12 12.50 -1.73
N ILE A 295 2.26 13.16 -1.93
CA ILE A 295 3.45 13.00 -1.08
C ILE A 295 3.40 14.07 0.01
N ARG A 296 3.08 13.67 1.23
CA ARG A 296 2.82 14.61 2.33
C ARG A 296 4.06 14.94 3.14
N GLN A 297 5.05 14.04 3.16
CA GLN A 297 6.30 14.28 3.87
C GLN A 297 7.44 13.49 3.24
N ARG A 298 8.61 14.10 3.26
CA ARG A 298 9.89 13.50 2.89
C ARG A 298 10.80 13.48 4.11
N TYR A 299 11.52 12.39 4.29
CA TYR A 299 12.54 12.23 5.32
C TYR A 299 13.85 11.85 4.67
N ALA A 300 14.97 12.24 5.25
CA ALA A 300 16.24 11.63 4.88
C ALA A 300 16.20 10.15 5.26
N LEU A 301 16.80 9.28 4.45
CA LEU A 301 16.77 7.83 4.67
C LEU A 301 17.31 7.43 6.07
N LYS A 302 18.33 8.15 6.58
CA LYS A 302 18.87 7.98 7.93
C LYS A 302 17.83 8.24 9.05
N ASP A 303 16.80 9.03 8.77
CA ASP A 303 15.75 9.42 9.72
C ASP A 303 14.54 8.47 9.66
N ALA A 304 14.68 7.27 9.08
CA ALA A 304 13.61 6.28 8.92
C ALA A 304 12.93 5.93 10.26
N ALA A 305 13.65 5.91 11.37
CA ALA A 305 13.08 5.68 12.70
C ALA A 305 12.04 6.76 13.07
N GLN A 306 12.32 8.05 12.75
CA GLN A 306 11.37 9.14 12.98
C GLN A 306 10.16 9.03 12.02
N ALA A 307 10.42 8.68 10.76
CA ALA A 307 9.36 8.46 9.78
C ALA A 307 8.37 7.35 10.22
N HIS A 308 8.87 6.27 10.81
CA HIS A 308 8.04 5.22 11.39
C HIS A 308 7.22 5.71 12.59
N ARG A 309 7.80 6.51 13.51
CA ARG A 309 7.04 7.11 14.63
C ARG A 309 5.89 7.98 14.12
N ASP A 310 6.15 8.79 13.11
CA ASP A 310 5.15 9.71 12.54
C ASP A 310 4.05 8.93 11.79
N LEU A 311 4.39 7.82 11.11
CA LEU A 311 3.43 6.93 10.46
C LEU A 311 2.52 6.24 11.49
N GLU A 312 3.10 5.63 12.54
CA GLU A 312 2.36 4.95 13.61
C GLU A 312 1.51 5.93 14.41
N GLY A 313 2.02 7.15 14.63
CA GLY A 313 1.29 8.27 15.25
C GLY A 313 0.20 8.87 14.35
N ARG A 314 0.04 8.40 13.11
CA ARG A 314 -0.96 8.90 12.14
C ARG A 314 -0.88 10.41 11.91
N LYS A 315 0.33 10.98 12.04
CA LYS A 315 0.60 12.42 11.98
C LYS A 315 0.29 13.01 10.61
N TYR A 316 0.55 12.27 9.54
CA TYR A 316 0.32 12.70 8.18
C TYR A 316 -0.73 11.83 7.48
N ALA A 317 -1.46 12.42 6.54
CA ALA A 317 -2.33 11.73 5.60
C ALA A 317 -1.59 11.56 4.26
N GLY A 318 -1.95 10.56 3.45
CA GLY A 318 -1.29 10.30 2.16
C GLY A 318 0.03 9.54 2.29
N SER A 319 0.87 9.59 1.26
CA SER A 319 2.10 8.82 1.17
C SER A 319 3.30 9.55 1.80
N LEU A 320 4.20 8.79 2.39
CA LEU A 320 5.48 9.26 2.94
C LEU A 320 6.61 8.58 2.17
N ILE A 321 7.71 9.28 1.95
CA ILE A 321 8.90 8.74 1.28
C ILE A 321 10.17 9.04 2.07
N LEU A 322 11.17 8.19 1.85
CA LEU A 322 12.53 8.36 2.33
C LEU A 322 13.44 8.65 1.13
N THR A 323 14.35 9.60 1.28
CA THR A 323 15.32 9.96 0.23
C THR A 323 16.74 9.70 0.73
N PRO A 324 17.57 8.99 -0.06
CA PRO A 324 18.99 8.76 0.25
C PRO A 324 19.79 10.03 0.43
#